data_8d3f8029e87b03591214ca57791acc50
#
_entry.id   8d3f8029e87b03591214ca57791acc50
#
_cell.length_a   1.000
_cell.length_b   1.000
_cell.length_c   1.000
_cell.angle_alpha   90.00
_cell.angle_beta   90.00
_cell.angle_gamma   90.00
#
_symmetry.space_group_name_H-M   'P 1'
#
loop_
_entity.id
_entity.type
_entity.pdbx_description
1 polymer ?
#
loop_
_entity_poly.entity_id
_entity_poly.type
_entity_poly.pdbx_seq_one_letter_code
_entity_poly.pdbx_strand_id
1 'polypeptide(L)'
;MSARPTPDVDAALVLGMASTALPFAGSREEEAERWLRILRLYGDAGAALQSLGVSEGPLEGAGGNGKHGAGAGDDTDVLSAVSEVAVRAAEGRGAPTVAAGDVLVAVIEVYGEDFDRVLRVHGTDRAEVLERLGVGRG
;
A
#
# COMPACT_ATOMS: atom_id res chain seq x y z
N MET A 1 24.49 16.86 -3.63
CA MET A 1 24.22 15.79 -3.74
C MET A 1 23.12 15.38 -3.02
N SER A 2 22.22 15.02 -3.48
CA SER A 2 21.14 14.74 -2.82
C SER A 2 21.04 13.33 -2.47
N ALA A 3 20.64 13.02 -1.35
CA ALA A 3 20.49 11.67 -0.98
C ALA A 3 19.11 11.21 -1.34
N ARG A 4 18.94 9.98 -1.63
CA ARG A 4 17.64 9.49 -1.91
C ARG A 4 16.85 9.46 -0.64
N PRO A 5 15.55 9.70 -0.67
CA PRO A 5 14.73 9.58 0.51
C PRO A 5 14.77 8.17 1.06
N THR A 6 14.76 8.07 2.35
CA THR A 6 14.74 6.75 2.99
C THR A 6 13.46 6.64 3.78
N PRO A 7 13.00 5.44 4.08
CA PRO A 7 11.74 5.28 4.78
C PRO A 7 11.80 5.84 6.18
N ASP A 8 10.73 6.52 6.57
CA ASP A 8 10.67 6.96 7.95
C ASP A 8 10.16 5.76 8.76
N VAL A 9 9.90 5.95 10.03
CA VAL A 9 9.53 4.84 10.89
C VAL A 9 8.25 4.17 10.41
N ASP A 10 7.25 4.94 10.05
CA ASP A 10 5.99 4.37 9.61
C ASP A 10 6.16 3.61 8.30
N ALA A 11 6.88 4.18 7.36
CA ALA A 11 7.08 3.50 6.09
C ALA A 11 7.89 2.23 6.28
N ALA A 12 8.89 2.27 7.15
CA ALA A 12 9.70 1.09 7.40
C ALA A 12 8.86 -0.01 8.02
N LEU A 13 7.95 0.34 8.92
CA LEU A 13 7.09 -0.66 9.52
C LEU A 13 6.14 -1.26 8.49
N VAL A 14 5.59 -0.44 7.62
CA VAL A 14 4.69 -0.93 6.60
C VAL A 14 5.42 -1.89 5.68
N LEU A 15 6.61 -1.51 5.22
CA LEU A 15 7.35 -2.36 4.31
C LEU A 15 7.79 -3.65 4.99
N GLY A 16 8.18 -3.57 6.24
CA GLY A 16 8.59 -4.76 6.97
C GLY A 16 7.43 -5.73 7.18
N MET A 17 6.27 -5.20 7.53
CA MET A 17 5.11 -6.06 7.73
C MET A 17 4.67 -6.68 6.41
N ALA A 18 4.76 -5.93 5.33
CA ALA A 18 4.39 -6.46 4.04
C ALA A 18 5.32 -7.61 3.65
N SER A 19 6.58 -7.48 3.98
CA SER A 19 7.52 -8.53 3.60
C SER A 19 7.19 -9.85 4.27
N THR A 20 6.51 -9.84 5.40
CA THR A 20 6.14 -11.08 6.03
C THR A 20 4.72 -11.50 5.67
N ALA A 21 3.87 -10.58 5.30
CA ALA A 21 2.48 -10.92 5.02
C ALA A 21 2.22 -11.31 3.58
N LEU A 22 2.92 -10.70 2.64
CA LEU A 22 2.64 -10.95 1.25
C LEU A 22 2.90 -12.38 0.79
N PRO A 23 3.91 -13.05 1.30
CA PRO A 23 4.14 -14.42 0.83
C PRO A 23 2.98 -15.37 1.10
N PHE A 24 2.09 -15.00 2.00
CA PHE A 24 0.98 -15.87 2.28
C PHE A 24 -0.25 -15.53 1.46
N ALA A 25 -0.18 -14.52 0.63
CA ALA A 25 -1.33 -14.15 -0.18
C ALA A 25 -1.43 -15.08 -1.36
N GLY A 26 -2.62 -15.40 -1.75
CA GLY A 26 -2.79 -16.33 -2.84
C GLY A 26 -3.05 -15.68 -4.19
N SER A 27 -3.18 -14.39 -4.23
CA SER A 27 -3.43 -13.71 -5.48
C SER A 27 -3.03 -12.26 -5.35
N ARG A 28 -2.97 -11.57 -6.48
CA ARG A 28 -2.64 -10.15 -6.44
C ARG A 28 -3.68 -9.37 -5.68
N GLU A 29 -4.92 -9.73 -5.80
CA GLU A 29 -5.94 -9.03 -5.09
C GLU A 29 -5.80 -9.24 -3.60
N GLU A 30 -5.43 -10.42 -3.19
CA GLU A 30 -5.22 -10.68 -1.80
C GLU A 30 -3.98 -9.95 -1.28
N GLU A 31 -2.95 -9.82 -2.11
CA GLU A 31 -1.79 -9.02 -1.74
C GLU A 31 -2.21 -7.57 -1.53
N ALA A 32 -3.03 -7.06 -2.43
CA ALA A 32 -3.49 -5.69 -2.32
C ALA A 32 -4.27 -5.49 -1.03
N GLU A 33 -5.07 -6.46 -0.67
CA GLU A 33 -5.84 -6.39 0.55
C GLU A 33 -4.92 -6.35 1.77
N ARG A 34 -3.85 -7.13 1.75
CA ARG A 34 -2.93 -7.13 2.87
C ARG A 34 -2.22 -5.79 2.99
N TRP A 35 -1.83 -5.21 1.86
CA TRP A 35 -1.22 -3.89 1.88
C TRP A 35 -2.19 -2.88 2.48
N LEU A 36 -3.46 -2.95 2.09
CA LEU A 36 -4.43 -2.00 2.57
C LEU A 36 -4.57 -2.10 4.08
N ARG A 37 -4.62 -3.31 4.60
CA ARG A 37 -4.78 -3.48 6.02
C ARG A 37 -3.59 -2.96 6.79
N ILE A 38 -2.39 -3.18 6.27
CA ILE A 38 -1.20 -2.70 6.92
C ILE A 38 -1.15 -1.19 6.87
N LEU A 39 -1.39 -0.63 5.68
CA LEU A 39 -1.29 0.80 5.50
C LEU A 39 -2.31 1.55 6.34
N ARG A 40 -3.44 0.94 6.61
CA ARG A 40 -4.44 1.59 7.37
C ARG A 40 -4.00 1.88 8.80
N LEU A 41 -2.98 1.24 9.26
CA LEU A 41 -2.56 1.38 10.64
C LEU A 41 -1.46 2.40 10.88
N TYR A 42 -0.84 2.88 9.85
CA TYR A 42 0.33 3.71 10.06
C TYR A 42 0.34 5.03 9.33
N GLY A 43 0.79 6.04 10.00
CA GLY A 43 1.13 7.31 9.39
C GLY A 43 -0.01 8.02 8.68
N ASP A 44 0.35 8.83 7.73
CA ASP A 44 -0.64 9.59 6.97
C ASP A 44 -1.48 8.68 6.09
N ALA A 45 -0.94 7.54 5.68
CA ALA A 45 -1.73 6.59 4.94
C ALA A 45 -2.87 6.09 5.81
N GLY A 46 -2.57 5.76 7.06
CA GLY A 46 -3.59 5.27 7.97
C GLY A 46 -4.66 6.33 8.20
N ALA A 47 -4.24 7.55 8.39
CA ALA A 47 -5.19 8.62 8.65
C ALA A 47 -6.11 8.81 7.44
N ALA A 48 -5.56 8.78 6.24
CA ALA A 48 -6.36 8.96 5.05
C ALA A 48 -7.35 7.82 4.87
N LEU A 49 -6.89 6.60 5.04
CA LEU A 49 -7.78 5.46 4.83
C LEU A 49 -8.87 5.40 5.89
N GLN A 50 -8.55 5.70 7.11
CA GLN A 50 -9.55 5.66 8.15
C GLN A 50 -10.57 6.77 7.94
N SER A 51 -10.15 7.91 7.45
CA SER A 51 -11.07 8.99 7.22
C SER A 51 -12.06 8.68 6.09
N LEU A 52 -11.69 7.73 5.24
CA LEU A 52 -12.59 7.33 4.17
C LEU A 52 -13.44 6.12 4.57
N GLY A 53 -13.33 5.68 5.79
CA GLY A 53 -14.16 4.57 6.24
C GLY A 53 -13.57 3.19 6.04
N VAL A 54 -12.34 3.10 5.64
CA VAL A 54 -11.73 1.79 5.48
C VAL A 54 -11.52 1.20 6.86
N SER A 55 -12.09 0.04 7.09
CA SER A 55 -11.95 -0.52 8.42
C SER A 55 -11.18 -1.81 8.35
N GLU A 56 -10.83 -2.30 9.53
CA GLU A 56 -10.10 -3.48 9.50
C GLU A 56 -10.97 -4.65 9.52
N GLY A 57 -12.19 -4.51 9.38
CA GLY A 57 -13.09 -5.62 9.40
C GLY A 57 -12.77 -6.63 8.35
N PRO A 58 -13.12 -7.79 8.58
CA PRO A 58 -12.81 -8.84 7.68
C PRO A 58 -13.55 -8.73 6.43
N LEU A 59 -12.94 -9.16 5.41
CA LEU A 59 -13.56 -9.11 4.23
C LEU A 59 -14.01 -10.43 4.07
N GLU A 60 -15.21 -10.66 4.28
CA GLU A 60 -15.66 -11.90 4.14
C GLU A 60 -15.43 -12.48 2.90
N GLY A 61 -15.11 -13.44 2.74
CA GLY A 61 -14.93 -14.05 1.53
C GLY A 61 -13.66 -13.88 1.00
N ALA A 62 -13.06 -13.02 1.44
CA ALA A 62 -11.94 -12.81 0.80
C ALA A 62 -11.05 -13.67 1.41
N GLY A 63 -10.49 -14.03 1.42
CA GLY A 63 -9.61 -14.73 1.88
C GLY A 63 -9.76 -15.87 2.36
N GLY A 64 -10.49 -16.26 2.39
CA GLY A 64 -10.62 -17.27 2.95
C GLY A 64 -10.00 -18.35 2.50
N ASN A 65 -9.87 -18.64 1.57
CA ASN A 65 -9.49 -19.72 1.15
C ASN A 65 -8.32 -20.17 1.09
N GLY A 66 -7.78 -19.92 1.33
CA GLY A 66 -6.70 -20.40 1.37
C GLY A 66 -6.01 -21.03 0.38
N LYS A 67 -6.11 -20.94 -0.46
CA LYS A 67 -5.54 -21.49 -1.41
C LYS A 67 -4.30 -21.12 -1.56
N HIS A 68 -3.58 -20.85 -1.11
CA HIS A 68 -2.40 -20.36 -1.27
C HIS A 68 -1.66 -20.82 -2.15
N GLY A 69 -1.39 -20.57 -2.68
CA GLY A 69 -0.77 -20.87 -3.51
C GLY A 69 0.43 -20.60 -3.76
N ALA A 70 0.81 -20.75 -4.34
CA ALA A 70 1.93 -20.49 -4.55
C ALA A 70 2.29 -19.52 -5.21
N GLY A 71 1.92 -18.96 -5.58
CA GLY A 71 2.33 -18.05 -6.35
C GLY A 71 3.16 -17.21 -5.96
N ALA A 72 3.43 -17.05 -5.01
CA ALA A 72 4.14 -16.12 -4.67
C ALA A 72 5.41 -15.97 -5.12
N GLY A 73 5.87 -16.25 -5.81
CA GLY A 73 7.11 -16.14 -6.13
C GLY A 73 7.76 -14.91 -6.14
N ASP A 74 7.22 -13.90 -6.54
CA ASP A 74 7.92 -12.73 -6.68
C ASP A 74 7.67 -11.68 -5.68
N ASP A 75 7.47 -11.98 -4.49
CA ASP A 75 7.25 -10.98 -3.52
C ASP A 75 8.39 -10.00 -3.42
N THR A 76 9.59 -10.44 -3.57
CA THR A 76 10.71 -9.55 -3.49
C THR A 76 10.66 -8.52 -4.59
N ASP A 77 10.23 -8.92 -5.76
CA ASP A 77 10.13 -7.96 -6.83
C ASP A 77 9.05 -6.95 -6.57
N VAL A 78 7.95 -7.36 -6.00
CA VAL A 78 6.88 -6.45 -5.72
C VAL A 78 7.32 -5.45 -4.65
N LEU A 79 8.00 -5.91 -3.62
CA LEU A 79 8.47 -5.00 -2.60
C LEU A 79 9.45 -4.01 -3.16
N SER A 80 10.33 -4.47 -4.06
CA SER A 80 11.26 -3.57 -4.68
C SER A 80 10.55 -2.55 -5.54
N ALA A 81 9.54 -2.98 -6.28
CA ALA A 81 8.81 -2.07 -7.13
C ALA A 81 8.08 -1.02 -6.30
N VAL A 82 7.46 -1.44 -5.22
CA VAL A 82 6.75 -0.52 -4.35
C VAL A 82 7.74 0.47 -3.73
N SER A 83 8.88 -0.03 -3.28
CA SER A 83 9.86 0.85 -2.66
C SER A 83 10.38 1.88 -3.65
N GLU A 84 10.64 1.47 -4.88
CA GLU A 84 11.12 2.40 -5.86
C GLU A 84 10.10 3.48 -6.18
N VAL A 85 8.87 3.11 -6.34
CA VAL A 85 7.84 4.09 -6.66
C VAL A 85 7.63 5.01 -5.47
N ALA A 86 7.70 4.46 -4.24
CA ALA A 86 7.53 5.28 -3.06
C ALA A 86 8.65 6.31 -2.94
N VAL A 87 9.87 5.92 -3.28
CA VAL A 87 10.99 6.85 -3.25
C VAL A 87 10.75 7.97 -4.27
N ARG A 88 10.28 7.62 -5.46
CA ARG A 88 10.03 8.63 -6.44
C ARG A 88 8.92 9.58 -6.01
N ALA A 89 7.91 9.06 -5.32
CA ALA A 89 6.85 9.90 -4.83
C ALA A 89 7.39 10.90 -3.81
N ALA A 90 8.25 10.43 -2.92
CA ALA A 90 8.85 11.31 -1.93
C ALA A 90 9.73 12.35 -2.59
N GLU A 91 10.50 11.93 -3.59
CA GLU A 91 11.35 12.87 -4.30
C GLU A 91 10.51 13.92 -4.99
N GLY A 92 9.39 13.53 -5.55
CA GLY A 92 8.53 14.47 -6.23
C GLY A 92 7.94 15.52 -5.30
N ARG A 93 7.83 15.20 -4.02
CA ARG A 93 7.34 16.15 -3.06
C ARG A 93 8.48 16.94 -2.44
N GLY A 94 9.70 16.61 -2.77
CA GLY A 94 10.84 17.26 -2.13
C GLY A 94 11.06 16.81 -0.71
N ALA A 95 10.62 15.64 -0.38
CA ALA A 95 10.72 15.16 0.99
C ALA A 95 12.00 14.39 1.22
N PRO A 96 12.58 14.52 2.38
CA PRO A 96 13.81 13.77 2.68
C PRO A 96 13.55 12.34 3.09
N THR A 97 12.30 12.01 3.41
CA THR A 97 11.98 10.65 3.82
C THR A 97 10.74 10.17 3.09
N VAL A 98 10.62 8.85 3.00
CA VAL A 98 9.46 8.24 2.42
C VAL A 98 8.47 8.03 3.55
N ALA A 99 7.26 8.52 3.38
CA ALA A 99 6.23 8.38 4.39
C ALA A 99 5.31 7.22 4.03
N ALA A 100 4.49 6.82 4.97
CA ALA A 100 3.52 5.75 4.70
C ALA A 100 2.61 6.13 3.54
N GLY A 101 2.26 7.41 3.42
CA GLY A 101 1.45 7.84 2.28
C GLY A 101 2.13 7.62 0.94
N ASP A 102 3.44 7.75 0.89
CA ASP A 102 4.17 7.50 -0.35
C ASP A 102 4.12 6.01 -0.68
N VAL A 103 4.16 5.15 0.33
CA VAL A 103 4.03 3.73 0.11
C VAL A 103 2.62 3.43 -0.41
N LEU A 104 1.61 4.09 0.12
CA LEU A 104 0.25 3.88 -0.35
C LEU A 104 0.13 4.28 -1.83
N VAL A 105 0.69 5.40 -2.21
CA VAL A 105 0.68 5.82 -3.61
C VAL A 105 1.38 4.77 -4.47
N ALA A 106 2.48 4.24 -3.97
CA ALA A 106 3.22 3.25 -4.72
C ALA A 106 2.42 1.97 -4.91
N VAL A 107 1.71 1.55 -3.88
CA VAL A 107 0.90 0.35 -3.96
C VAL A 107 -0.23 0.55 -4.98
N ILE A 108 -0.83 1.73 -4.99
CA ILE A 108 -1.86 2.02 -5.97
C ILE A 108 -1.30 1.90 -7.38
N GLU A 109 -0.10 2.40 -7.61
CA GLU A 109 0.45 2.31 -8.93
C GLU A 109 0.92 0.93 -9.31
N VAL A 110 1.54 0.23 -8.41
CA VAL A 110 2.09 -1.08 -8.73
C VAL A 110 1.00 -2.12 -8.95
N TYR A 111 -0.04 -2.11 -8.13
CA TYR A 111 -1.08 -3.09 -8.26
C TYR A 111 -2.18 -2.67 -9.22
N GLY A 112 -2.34 -1.37 -9.46
CA GLY A 112 -3.30 -0.91 -10.43
C GLY A 112 -4.72 -1.33 -10.13
N GLU A 113 -5.36 -2.01 -11.05
CA GLU A 113 -6.72 -2.38 -10.87
C GLU A 113 -6.97 -3.32 -9.73
N ASP A 114 -6.01 -4.13 -9.39
CA ASP A 114 -6.21 -5.06 -8.28
C ASP A 114 -6.43 -4.28 -6.97
N PHE A 115 -5.67 -3.21 -6.79
CA PHE A 115 -5.84 -2.41 -5.61
C PHE A 115 -7.13 -1.57 -5.71
N ASP A 116 -7.46 -1.12 -6.90
CA ASP A 116 -8.70 -0.39 -7.10
C ASP A 116 -9.91 -1.23 -6.69
N ARG A 117 -9.89 -2.51 -7.03
CA ARG A 117 -10.99 -3.36 -6.66
C ARG A 117 -11.09 -3.50 -5.16
N VAL A 118 -9.96 -3.63 -4.49
CA VAL A 118 -9.96 -3.75 -3.04
C VAL A 118 -10.51 -2.47 -2.42
N LEU A 119 -10.12 -1.31 -2.96
CA LEU A 119 -10.63 -0.07 -2.42
C LEU A 119 -12.14 0.03 -2.57
N ARG A 120 -12.66 -0.43 -3.71
CA ARG A 120 -14.09 -0.36 -3.89
C ARG A 120 -14.85 -1.25 -2.95
N VAL A 121 -14.28 -2.39 -2.60
CA VAL A 121 -14.90 -3.26 -1.63
C VAL A 121 -15.00 -2.55 -0.29
N HIS A 122 -14.05 -1.67 0.00
CA HIS A 122 -14.09 -0.94 1.25
C HIS A 122 -14.85 0.39 1.13
N GLY A 123 -15.43 0.65 -0.01
CA GLY A 123 -16.27 1.83 -0.14
C GLY A 123 -15.57 3.08 -0.60
N THR A 124 -14.39 2.97 -1.13
CA THR A 124 -13.68 4.14 -1.61
C THR A 124 -13.04 3.83 -2.94
N ASP A 125 -12.23 4.72 -3.45
CA ASP A 125 -11.52 4.46 -4.70
C ASP A 125 -10.22 5.24 -4.69
N ARG A 126 -9.43 5.01 -5.73
CA ARG A 126 -8.11 5.61 -5.80
C ARG A 126 -8.18 7.13 -5.79
N ALA A 127 -9.14 7.71 -6.46
CA ALA A 127 -9.21 9.15 -6.52
C ALA A 127 -9.43 9.75 -5.15
N GLU A 128 -10.29 9.14 -4.36
CA GLU A 128 -10.53 9.62 -3.02
C GLU A 128 -9.31 9.47 -2.14
N VAL A 129 -8.62 8.35 -2.27
CA VAL A 129 -7.46 8.11 -1.46
C VAL A 129 -6.38 9.14 -1.78
N LEU A 130 -6.14 9.37 -3.06
CA LEU A 130 -5.10 10.32 -3.45
C LEU A 130 -5.46 11.72 -3.00
N GLU A 131 -6.75 12.05 -3.05
CA GLU A 131 -7.15 13.35 -2.63
C GLU A 131 -6.94 13.52 -1.14
N ARG A 132 -7.24 12.51 -0.34
CA ARG A 132 -7.03 12.60 1.09
C ARG A 132 -5.55 12.73 1.44
N LEU A 133 -4.69 12.14 0.64
CA LEU A 133 -3.27 12.25 0.87
C LEU A 133 -2.71 13.57 0.38
N GLY A 134 -3.48 14.33 -0.38
CA GLY A 134 -2.98 15.57 -0.93
C GLY A 134 -2.17 15.40 -2.17
N VAL A 135 -2.23 14.24 -2.77
CA VAL A 135 -1.46 13.99 -3.96
C VAL A 135 -2.26 14.40 -5.16
N GLY A 136 -1.64 14.91 -6.13
CA GLY A 136 -2.39 15.25 -7.32
C GLY A 136 -3.02 16.59 -7.27
N ARG A 137 -2.85 17.34 -6.24
CA ARG A 137 -3.45 18.54 -6.23
C ARG A 137 -2.63 19.38 -6.91
N GLY A 138 -1.89 19.23 -7.37
CA GLY A 138 -1.14 19.99 -8.20
C GLY A 138 -0.70 21.15 -7.98
#